data_806054aa1a3d11a72bd769cc29d9c9eb
#
_entry.id   806054aa1a3d11a72bd769cc29d9c9eb
#
_cell.length_a   1.000
_cell.length_b   1.000
_cell.length_c   1.000
_cell.angle_alpha   90.00
_cell.angle_beta   90.00
_cell.angle_gamma   90.00
#
_symmetry.space_group_name_H-M   'P 1'
#
loop_
_entity.id
_entity.type
_entity.pdbx_description
1 polymer ?
#
loop_
_entity_poly.entity_id
_entity_poly.type
_entity_poly.pdbx_seq_one_letter_code
_entity_poly.pdbx_strand_id
1 'polypeptide(L)'
;DEPIVVQDAVLGEVRIEAGELEDFVIRKADGYPTYHFAVVVDDALMNVSHVIRGQEHLANTSKHALLQDALGFDRPVWAHVSLIFNPDGSKMSKRDKDKALRAEIKTRGIDAPPPNSGIDDARWSAWLGDKKSQLETAEATSLAVVLGIELPEINIDDFRRGGYLPEVLVNYLALLGWSPGGDREQF
;
A
#
# COMPACT_ATOMS: atom_id res chain seq x y z
N ASP A 1 29.33 15.96 -0.07
CA ASP A 1 29.32 14.47 0.01
C ASP A 1 28.99 13.96 1.42
N GLU A 2 28.12 14.70 2.14
CA GLU A 2 27.65 14.28 3.46
C GLU A 2 26.42 13.38 3.32
N PRO A 3 26.29 12.35 4.17
CA PRO A 3 25.11 11.50 4.16
C PRO A 3 23.85 12.28 4.57
N ILE A 4 22.71 11.88 4.03
CA ILE A 4 21.43 12.42 4.45
C ILE A 4 20.98 11.63 5.67
N VAL A 5 20.84 12.31 6.79
CA VAL A 5 20.35 11.72 8.04
C VAL A 5 18.92 12.15 8.24
N VAL A 6 18.04 11.18 8.48
CA VAL A 6 16.63 11.37 8.77
C VAL A 6 16.31 10.69 10.10
N GLN A 7 15.65 11.39 10.99
CA GLN A 7 15.12 10.82 12.23
C GLN A 7 13.70 10.31 11.95
N ASP A 8 13.52 8.99 11.97
CA ASP A 8 12.25 8.33 11.78
C ASP A 8 11.66 7.93 13.14
N ALA A 9 10.40 8.21 13.36
CA ALA A 9 9.77 7.98 14.66
C ALA A 9 9.58 6.48 15.01
N VAL A 10 9.67 5.60 14.00
CA VAL A 10 9.53 4.15 14.17
C VAL A 10 10.88 3.44 14.01
N LEU A 11 11.65 3.79 12.99
CA LEU A 11 12.91 3.12 12.65
C LEU A 11 14.13 3.73 13.33
N GLY A 12 13.98 4.91 13.96
CA GLY A 12 15.10 5.65 14.53
C GLY A 12 15.91 6.39 13.48
N GLU A 13 17.23 6.48 13.67
CA GLU A 13 18.10 7.15 12.72
C GLU A 13 18.25 6.34 11.43
N VAL A 14 17.87 6.93 10.32
CA VAL A 14 18.06 6.38 8.96
C VAL A 14 19.11 7.22 8.26
N ARG A 15 20.18 6.57 7.82
CA ARG A 15 21.30 7.19 7.15
C ARG A 15 21.39 6.70 5.72
N ILE A 16 21.47 7.63 4.78
CA ILE A 16 21.53 7.34 3.34
C ILE A 16 22.78 8.03 2.81
N GLU A 17 23.69 7.25 2.23
CA GLU A 17 24.94 7.79 1.71
C GLU A 17 24.67 8.64 0.46
N ALA A 18 25.38 9.74 0.30
CA ALA A 18 25.20 10.65 -0.82
C ALA A 18 25.41 9.98 -2.19
N GLY A 19 26.30 8.98 -2.26
CA GLY A 19 26.55 8.19 -3.47
C GLY A 19 25.41 7.25 -3.88
N GLU A 20 24.42 7.04 -3.02
CA GLU A 20 23.22 6.24 -3.32
C GLU A 20 22.10 7.07 -3.98
N LEU A 21 22.31 8.39 -4.05
CA LEU A 21 21.33 9.31 -4.63
C LEU A 21 21.74 9.66 -6.04
N GLU A 22 20.91 9.25 -6.98
CA GLU A 22 21.02 9.66 -8.37
C GLU A 22 20.24 10.95 -8.62
N ASP A 23 20.64 11.68 -9.67
CA ASP A 23 19.84 12.80 -10.18
C ASP A 23 18.44 12.32 -10.56
N PHE A 24 17.44 13.07 -10.21
CA PHE A 24 16.05 12.71 -10.52
C PHE A 24 15.25 13.88 -11.10
N VAL A 25 14.34 13.53 -11.98
CA VAL A 25 13.49 14.51 -12.65
C VAL A 25 12.46 15.04 -11.67
N ILE A 26 12.40 16.36 -11.47
CA ILE A 26 11.41 17.03 -10.63
C ILE A 26 10.26 17.65 -11.45
N ARG A 27 10.50 17.95 -12.74
CA ARG A 27 9.49 18.48 -13.67
C ARG A 27 9.52 17.71 -14.97
N LYS A 28 8.36 17.22 -15.40
CA LYS A 28 8.18 16.50 -16.66
C LYS A 28 8.24 17.43 -17.87
N ALA A 29 8.44 16.86 -19.07
CA ALA A 29 8.47 17.60 -20.32
C ALA A 29 7.15 18.35 -20.62
N ASP A 30 6.02 17.84 -20.13
CA ASP A 30 4.69 18.48 -20.23
C ASP A 30 4.49 19.65 -19.25
N GLY A 31 5.50 19.95 -18.43
CA GLY A 31 5.49 21.06 -17.46
C GLY A 31 4.93 20.68 -16.09
N TYR A 32 4.34 19.49 -15.92
CA TYR A 32 3.83 19.04 -14.62
C TYR A 32 4.95 18.55 -13.70
N PRO A 33 4.79 18.69 -12.37
CA PRO A 33 5.75 18.15 -11.42
C PRO A 33 5.74 16.62 -11.44
N THR A 34 6.86 16.03 -11.04
CA THR A 34 6.88 14.61 -10.69
C THR A 34 6.35 14.41 -9.26
N TYR A 35 6.07 13.16 -8.90
CA TYR A 35 5.53 12.80 -7.59
C TYR A 35 6.35 13.38 -6.43
N HIS A 36 7.68 13.20 -6.45
CA HIS A 36 8.55 13.63 -5.35
C HIS A 36 8.51 15.14 -5.12
N PHE A 37 8.49 15.92 -6.20
CA PHE A 37 8.41 17.38 -6.10
C PHE A 37 7.03 17.83 -5.65
N ALA A 38 5.97 17.28 -6.25
CA ALA A 38 4.60 17.65 -5.91
C ALA A 38 4.28 17.39 -4.44
N VAL A 39 4.60 16.19 -3.92
CA VAL A 39 4.28 15.83 -2.53
C VAL A 39 5.02 16.71 -1.52
N VAL A 40 6.29 17.06 -1.78
CA VAL A 40 7.05 17.94 -0.88
C VAL A 40 6.45 19.33 -0.82
N VAL A 41 6.03 19.89 -1.95
CA VAL A 41 5.38 21.20 -2.00
C VAL A 41 4.00 21.17 -1.33
N ASP A 42 3.20 20.15 -1.64
CA ASP A 42 1.86 19.99 -1.03
C ASP A 42 1.95 19.80 0.48
N ASP A 43 2.83 18.94 0.98
CA ASP A 43 3.04 18.73 2.41
C ASP A 43 3.43 20.02 3.13
N ALA A 44 4.35 20.79 2.54
CA ALA A 44 4.78 22.07 3.11
C ALA A 44 3.65 23.12 3.14
N LEU A 45 2.94 23.29 2.02
CA LEU A 45 1.86 24.27 1.90
C LEU A 45 0.62 23.91 2.74
N MET A 46 0.39 22.61 2.95
CA MET A 46 -0.69 22.09 3.79
C MET A 46 -0.29 21.96 5.27
N ASN A 47 0.94 22.33 5.63
CA ASN A 47 1.48 22.22 6.99
C ASN A 47 1.38 20.78 7.55
N VAL A 48 1.71 19.78 6.73
CA VAL A 48 1.75 18.38 7.16
C VAL A 48 2.89 18.21 8.16
N SER A 49 2.56 17.93 9.41
CA SER A 49 3.52 17.78 10.51
C SER A 49 4.12 16.37 10.59
N HIS A 50 3.38 15.34 10.20
CA HIS A 50 3.79 13.94 10.29
C HIS A 50 3.42 13.20 9.01
N VAL A 51 4.36 12.40 8.49
CA VAL A 51 4.16 11.51 7.35
C VAL A 51 4.28 10.08 7.83
N ILE A 52 3.13 9.42 8.06
CA ILE A 52 3.05 8.02 8.46
C ILE A 52 2.73 7.18 7.24
N ARG A 53 3.62 6.26 6.86
CA ARG A 53 3.46 5.47 5.62
C ARG A 53 4.18 4.13 5.69
N GLY A 54 3.92 3.26 4.73
CA GLY A 54 4.60 1.98 4.64
C GLY A 54 6.11 2.11 4.35
N GLN A 55 6.89 1.20 4.89
CA GLN A 55 8.34 1.16 4.77
C GLN A 55 8.84 1.05 3.33
N GLU A 56 8.01 0.62 2.37
CA GLU A 56 8.34 0.63 0.95
C GLU A 56 8.65 2.02 0.39
N HIS A 57 8.24 3.07 1.09
CA HIS A 57 8.52 4.46 0.73
C HIS A 57 9.76 5.04 1.41
N LEU A 58 10.48 4.25 2.20
CA LEU A 58 11.66 4.72 2.94
C LEU A 58 12.72 5.31 2.00
N ALA A 59 12.99 4.66 0.87
CA ALA A 59 13.93 5.16 -0.14
C ALA A 59 13.53 6.51 -0.78
N ASN A 60 12.26 6.91 -0.69
CA ASN A 60 11.81 8.21 -1.17
C ASN A 60 12.15 9.34 -0.20
N THR A 61 12.37 9.02 1.07
CA THR A 61 12.54 10.00 2.15
C THR A 61 13.78 10.85 1.96
N SER A 62 14.87 10.27 1.46
CA SER A 62 16.08 11.03 1.11
C SER A 62 15.84 12.08 0.04
N LYS A 63 15.10 11.73 -1.01
CA LYS A 63 14.73 12.67 -2.09
C LYS A 63 13.84 13.79 -1.56
N HIS A 64 12.91 13.45 -0.68
CA HIS A 64 12.02 14.44 -0.06
C HIS A 64 12.80 15.37 0.88
N ALA A 65 13.68 14.84 1.71
CA ALA A 65 14.54 15.62 2.59
C ALA A 65 15.41 16.62 1.81
N LEU A 66 16.06 16.18 0.72
CA LEU A 66 16.84 17.05 -0.15
C LEU A 66 16.01 18.16 -0.79
N LEU A 67 14.82 17.84 -1.26
CA LEU A 67 13.91 18.82 -1.85
C LEU A 67 13.44 19.83 -0.81
N GLN A 68 13.13 19.40 0.41
CA GLN A 68 12.73 20.30 1.50
C GLN A 68 13.86 21.26 1.85
N ASP A 69 15.09 20.76 2.00
CA ASP A 69 16.26 21.61 2.28
C ASP A 69 16.51 22.60 1.14
N ALA A 70 16.45 22.14 -0.12
CA ALA A 70 16.69 22.99 -1.29
C ALA A 70 15.62 24.09 -1.47
N LEU A 71 14.39 23.83 -1.01
CA LEU A 71 13.27 24.77 -1.08
C LEU A 71 13.12 25.62 0.19
N GLY A 72 13.89 25.35 1.23
CA GLY A 72 13.80 26.02 2.52
C GLY A 72 12.51 25.67 3.30
N PHE A 73 12.00 24.46 3.11
CA PHE A 73 10.85 23.93 3.83
C PHE A 73 11.28 23.17 5.08
N ASP A 74 10.47 23.24 6.13
CA ASP A 74 10.65 22.38 7.30
C ASP A 74 10.37 20.92 6.96
N ARG A 75 11.16 20.01 7.52
CA ARG A 75 10.95 18.57 7.37
C ARG A 75 9.86 18.10 8.30
N PRO A 76 8.87 17.31 7.84
CA PRO A 76 7.90 16.66 8.73
C PRO A 76 8.59 15.59 9.56
N VAL A 77 7.92 15.12 10.60
CA VAL A 77 8.30 13.88 11.28
C VAL A 77 7.90 12.70 10.41
N TRP A 78 8.86 11.88 10.00
CA TRP A 78 8.58 10.64 9.27
C TRP A 78 8.38 9.47 10.23
N ALA A 79 7.46 8.57 9.87
CA ALA A 79 7.20 7.33 10.59
C ALA A 79 6.91 6.22 9.57
N HIS A 80 7.87 5.34 9.36
CA HIS A 80 7.73 4.23 8.42
C HIS A 80 7.32 2.97 9.16
N VAL A 81 6.07 2.53 8.93
CA VAL A 81 5.50 1.33 9.53
C VAL A 81 5.77 0.09 8.70
N SER A 82 5.82 -1.06 9.36
CA SER A 82 6.02 -2.36 8.71
C SER A 82 4.96 -2.67 7.67
N LEU A 83 5.32 -3.45 6.66
CA LEU A 83 4.39 -3.97 5.67
C LEU A 83 3.64 -5.18 6.21
N ILE A 84 2.40 -5.34 5.76
CA ILE A 84 1.64 -6.56 5.98
C ILE A 84 1.91 -7.54 4.84
N PHE A 85 2.23 -8.77 5.19
CA PHE A 85 2.54 -9.82 4.24
C PHE A 85 1.47 -10.91 4.28
N ASN A 86 1.25 -11.55 3.15
CA ASN A 86 0.47 -12.78 3.05
C ASN A 86 1.25 -13.96 3.66
N PRO A 87 0.58 -15.06 3.99
CA PRO A 87 1.25 -16.26 4.53
C PRO A 87 2.34 -16.86 3.62
N ASP A 88 2.28 -16.58 2.32
CA ASP A 88 3.30 -16.99 1.32
C ASP A 88 4.51 -16.06 1.28
N GLY A 89 4.58 -15.03 2.14
CA GLY A 89 5.64 -14.03 2.19
C GLY A 89 5.53 -12.93 1.14
N SER A 90 4.51 -12.93 0.29
CA SER A 90 4.26 -11.82 -0.64
C SER A 90 3.62 -10.63 0.09
N LYS A 91 3.93 -9.41 -0.37
CA LYS A 91 3.28 -8.21 0.16
C LYS A 91 1.78 -8.26 -0.10
N MET A 92 0.97 -8.07 0.96
CA MET A 92 -0.49 -7.95 0.84
C MET A 92 -0.86 -6.82 -0.11
N SER A 93 -1.78 -7.09 -1.02
CA SER A 93 -2.23 -6.11 -2.01
C SER A 93 -3.71 -6.26 -2.35
N LYS A 94 -4.33 -5.17 -2.82
CA LYS A 94 -5.73 -5.20 -3.30
C LYS A 94 -5.97 -6.23 -4.41
N ARG A 95 -4.91 -6.60 -5.15
CA ARG A 95 -4.99 -7.60 -6.24
C ARG A 95 -5.05 -9.05 -5.77
N ASP A 96 -4.88 -9.30 -4.49
CA ASP A 96 -4.81 -10.68 -4.00
C ASP A 96 -6.16 -11.39 -4.10
N LYS A 97 -7.28 -10.66 -4.03
CA LYS A 97 -8.62 -11.19 -4.36
C LYS A 97 -8.69 -11.71 -5.80
N ASP A 98 -8.23 -10.89 -6.76
CA ASP A 98 -8.19 -11.28 -8.18
C ASP A 98 -7.24 -12.45 -8.43
N LYS A 99 -6.10 -12.51 -7.74
CA LYS A 99 -5.17 -13.63 -7.84
C LYS A 99 -5.80 -14.93 -7.35
N ALA A 100 -6.48 -14.89 -6.20
CA ALA A 100 -7.18 -16.05 -5.65
C ALA A 100 -8.25 -16.57 -6.62
N LEU A 101 -9.10 -15.68 -7.13
CA LEU A 101 -10.15 -16.03 -8.10
C LEU A 101 -9.57 -16.63 -9.38
N ARG A 102 -8.54 -16.01 -9.96
CA ARG A 102 -7.88 -16.53 -11.19
C ARG A 102 -7.21 -17.89 -10.97
N ALA A 103 -6.61 -18.09 -9.81
CA ALA A 103 -6.01 -19.37 -9.46
C ALA A 103 -7.06 -20.49 -9.40
N GLU A 104 -8.20 -20.20 -8.78
CA GLU A 104 -9.31 -21.17 -8.66
C GLU A 104 -9.95 -21.48 -10.02
N ILE A 105 -10.20 -20.45 -10.83
CA ILE A 105 -10.73 -20.59 -12.19
C ILE A 105 -9.81 -21.49 -13.03
N LYS A 106 -8.51 -21.23 -12.96
CA LYS A 106 -7.51 -22.04 -13.68
C LYS A 106 -7.49 -23.48 -13.17
N THR A 107 -7.54 -23.69 -11.85
CA THR A 107 -7.53 -25.02 -11.26
C THR A 107 -8.76 -25.83 -11.66
N ARG A 108 -9.93 -25.21 -11.74
CA ARG A 108 -11.19 -25.86 -12.13
C ARG A 108 -11.43 -25.93 -13.64
N GLY A 109 -10.58 -25.30 -14.46
CA GLY A 109 -10.75 -25.25 -15.91
C GLY A 109 -12.01 -24.52 -16.36
N ILE A 110 -12.32 -23.38 -15.72
CA ILE A 110 -13.52 -22.61 -16.03
C ILE A 110 -13.19 -21.60 -17.14
N ASP A 111 -13.76 -21.82 -18.32
CA ASP A 111 -13.46 -21.04 -19.54
C ASP A 111 -14.45 -19.91 -19.80
N ALA A 112 -15.61 -19.91 -19.13
CA ALA A 112 -16.66 -18.90 -19.29
C ALA A 112 -17.15 -18.40 -17.91
N PRO A 113 -17.75 -17.19 -17.85
CA PRO A 113 -18.26 -16.67 -16.58
C PRO A 113 -19.35 -17.60 -16.02
N PRO A 114 -19.22 -18.05 -14.77
CA PRO A 114 -20.21 -18.91 -14.15
C PRO A 114 -21.58 -18.21 -14.07
N PRO A 115 -22.69 -18.94 -14.20
CA PRO A 115 -24.03 -18.38 -14.02
C PRO A 115 -24.14 -17.69 -12.65
N ASN A 116 -24.83 -16.57 -12.61
CA ASN A 116 -25.04 -15.75 -11.41
C ASN A 116 -23.76 -15.07 -10.84
N SER A 117 -22.63 -15.09 -11.55
CA SER A 117 -21.44 -14.34 -11.15
C SER A 117 -21.60 -12.82 -11.28
N GLY A 118 -22.56 -12.37 -12.07
CA GLY A 118 -22.77 -10.96 -12.40
C GLY A 118 -21.74 -10.38 -13.40
N ILE A 119 -20.94 -11.25 -14.02
CA ILE A 119 -19.87 -10.88 -14.97
C ILE A 119 -20.31 -11.37 -16.37
N ASP A 120 -20.30 -10.48 -17.34
CA ASP A 120 -20.55 -10.85 -18.75
C ASP A 120 -19.29 -11.36 -19.46
N ASP A 121 -19.45 -11.96 -20.65
CA ASP A 121 -18.37 -12.55 -21.42
C ASP A 121 -17.28 -11.53 -21.79
N ALA A 122 -17.64 -10.30 -22.10
CA ALA A 122 -16.69 -9.27 -22.48
C ALA A 122 -15.84 -8.84 -21.27
N ARG A 123 -16.48 -8.62 -20.13
CA ARG A 123 -15.82 -8.30 -18.86
C ARG A 123 -14.92 -9.43 -18.37
N TRP A 124 -15.42 -10.69 -18.48
CA TRP A 124 -14.67 -11.89 -18.15
C TRP A 124 -13.39 -12.02 -18.96
N SER A 125 -13.51 -11.91 -20.28
CA SER A 125 -12.38 -12.01 -21.20
C SER A 125 -11.34 -10.90 -20.96
N ALA A 126 -11.80 -9.65 -20.76
CA ALA A 126 -10.94 -8.52 -20.48
C ALA A 126 -10.19 -8.69 -19.14
N TRP A 127 -10.90 -9.18 -18.11
CA TRP A 127 -10.28 -9.41 -16.80
C TRP A 127 -9.28 -10.56 -16.83
N LEU A 128 -9.58 -11.70 -17.46
CA LEU A 128 -8.64 -12.82 -17.57
C LEU A 128 -7.44 -12.50 -18.46
N GLY A 129 -7.63 -11.70 -19.50
CA GLY A 129 -6.59 -11.34 -20.47
C GLY A 129 -5.56 -10.33 -19.93
N ASP A 130 -5.93 -9.50 -19.00
CA ASP A 130 -5.02 -8.52 -18.39
C ASP A 130 -4.89 -8.75 -16.87
N LYS A 131 -3.70 -9.20 -16.45
CA LYS A 131 -3.37 -9.39 -15.02
C LYS A 131 -3.45 -8.12 -14.18
N LYS A 132 -3.44 -6.94 -14.80
CA LYS A 132 -3.60 -5.65 -14.11
C LYS A 132 -5.06 -5.27 -13.92
N SER A 133 -5.96 -5.83 -14.73
CA SER A 133 -7.40 -5.64 -14.59
C SER A 133 -7.89 -6.24 -13.27
N GLN A 134 -8.75 -5.52 -12.58
CA GLN A 134 -9.35 -5.95 -11.31
C GLN A 134 -10.87 -5.97 -11.45
N LEU A 135 -11.49 -6.93 -10.77
CA LEU A 135 -12.94 -6.95 -10.63
C LEU A 135 -13.38 -5.89 -9.63
N GLU A 136 -14.55 -5.34 -9.83
CA GLU A 136 -15.21 -4.54 -8.81
C GLU A 136 -15.50 -5.41 -7.58
N THR A 137 -15.57 -4.80 -6.39
CA THR A 137 -15.79 -5.55 -5.14
C THR A 137 -17.04 -6.43 -5.21
N ALA A 138 -18.12 -5.93 -5.81
CA ALA A 138 -19.35 -6.69 -5.97
C ALA A 138 -19.19 -7.89 -6.91
N GLU A 139 -18.50 -7.70 -8.07
CA GLU A 139 -18.18 -8.76 -9.02
C GLU A 139 -17.34 -9.86 -8.38
N ALA A 140 -16.27 -9.45 -7.67
CA ALA A 140 -15.36 -10.38 -6.98
C ALA A 140 -16.09 -11.18 -5.90
N THR A 141 -16.94 -10.52 -5.11
CA THR A 141 -17.73 -11.18 -4.06
C THR A 141 -18.73 -12.17 -4.65
N SER A 142 -19.48 -11.75 -5.70
CA SER A 142 -20.46 -12.63 -6.36
C SER A 142 -19.78 -13.85 -6.96
N LEU A 143 -18.64 -13.66 -7.65
CA LEU A 143 -17.88 -14.76 -8.24
C LEU A 143 -17.36 -15.71 -7.17
N ALA A 144 -16.84 -15.20 -6.05
CA ALA A 144 -16.37 -16.01 -4.93
C ALA A 144 -17.49 -16.88 -4.33
N VAL A 145 -18.68 -16.30 -4.14
CA VAL A 145 -19.87 -17.03 -3.67
C VAL A 145 -20.24 -18.15 -4.62
N VAL A 146 -20.27 -17.88 -5.94
CA VAL A 146 -20.59 -18.90 -6.95
C VAL A 146 -19.54 -20.02 -6.99
N LEU A 147 -18.26 -19.68 -6.78
CA LEU A 147 -17.17 -20.63 -6.73
C LEU A 147 -17.07 -21.34 -5.37
N GLY A 148 -17.74 -20.87 -4.33
CA GLY A 148 -17.67 -21.43 -2.98
C GLY A 148 -16.30 -21.28 -2.35
N ILE A 149 -15.63 -20.16 -2.59
CA ILE A 149 -14.31 -19.83 -2.01
C ILE A 149 -14.39 -18.61 -1.11
N GLU A 150 -13.50 -18.55 -0.15
CA GLU A 150 -13.29 -17.38 0.69
C GLU A 150 -12.22 -16.48 0.05
N LEU A 151 -12.49 -15.18 0.01
CA LEU A 151 -11.52 -14.19 -0.43
C LEU A 151 -10.72 -13.68 0.77
N PRO A 152 -9.44 -13.31 0.58
CA PRO A 152 -8.66 -12.70 1.64
C PRO A 152 -9.29 -11.36 2.07
N GLU A 153 -9.28 -11.09 3.37
CA GLU A 153 -9.63 -9.78 3.92
C GLU A 153 -8.50 -8.80 3.65
N ILE A 154 -8.81 -7.72 2.94
CA ILE A 154 -7.82 -6.72 2.52
C ILE A 154 -8.30 -5.31 2.86
N ASN A 155 -9.57 -5.04 2.64
CA ASN A 155 -10.18 -3.75 2.93
C ASN A 155 -10.82 -3.77 4.32
N ILE A 156 -10.92 -2.61 4.96
CA ILE A 156 -11.61 -2.48 6.27
C ILE A 156 -13.03 -3.07 6.24
N ASP A 157 -13.74 -2.92 5.11
CA ASP A 157 -15.07 -3.51 4.95
C ASP A 157 -15.07 -5.05 4.94
N ASP A 158 -14.01 -5.68 4.46
CA ASP A 158 -13.86 -7.15 4.52
C ASP A 158 -13.75 -7.61 5.98
N PHE A 159 -12.90 -6.97 6.76
CA PHE A 159 -12.74 -7.25 8.20
C PHE A 159 -14.05 -7.00 8.97
N ARG A 160 -14.77 -5.92 8.65
CA ARG A 160 -16.08 -5.65 9.24
C ARG A 160 -17.07 -6.78 8.94
N ARG A 161 -17.13 -7.25 7.69
CA ARG A 161 -17.99 -8.37 7.28
C ARG A 161 -17.56 -9.70 7.89
N GLY A 162 -16.24 -9.89 8.08
CA GLY A 162 -15.68 -11.04 8.79
C GLY A 162 -15.93 -11.02 10.30
N GLY A 163 -16.55 -9.95 10.84
CA GLY A 163 -16.92 -9.86 12.26
C GLY A 163 -15.78 -9.41 13.18
N TYR A 164 -14.70 -8.87 12.62
CA TYR A 164 -13.62 -8.31 13.43
C TYR A 164 -14.08 -7.04 14.14
N LEU A 165 -13.74 -6.95 15.41
CA LEU A 165 -14.03 -5.76 16.22
C LEU A 165 -13.10 -4.60 15.82
N PRO A 166 -13.60 -3.36 15.72
CA PRO A 166 -12.77 -2.20 15.37
C PRO A 166 -11.56 -2.01 16.30
N GLU A 167 -11.74 -2.24 17.60
CA GLU A 167 -10.69 -2.11 18.62
C GLU A 167 -9.54 -3.10 18.36
N VAL A 168 -9.85 -4.32 17.93
CA VAL A 168 -8.85 -5.33 17.59
C VAL A 168 -8.02 -4.90 16.39
N LEU A 169 -8.67 -4.34 15.35
CA LEU A 169 -7.98 -3.84 14.17
C LEU A 169 -7.11 -2.62 14.50
N VAL A 170 -7.62 -1.69 15.30
CA VAL A 170 -6.84 -0.50 15.74
C VAL A 170 -5.62 -0.94 16.54
N ASN A 171 -5.79 -1.84 17.51
CA ASN A 171 -4.69 -2.39 18.30
C ASN A 171 -3.64 -3.08 17.42
N TYR A 172 -4.07 -3.93 16.49
CA TYR A 172 -3.17 -4.62 15.56
C TYR A 172 -2.40 -3.65 14.68
N LEU A 173 -3.08 -2.67 14.08
CA LEU A 173 -2.45 -1.68 13.21
C LEU A 173 -1.47 -0.78 13.95
N ALA A 174 -1.77 -0.42 15.20
CA ALA A 174 -0.86 0.37 16.01
C ALA A 174 0.45 -0.37 16.29
N LEU A 175 0.39 -1.68 16.55
CA LEU A 175 1.57 -2.52 16.79
C LEU A 175 2.51 -2.67 15.58
N LEU A 176 2.08 -2.28 14.39
CA LEU A 176 2.97 -2.27 13.21
C LEU A 176 4.08 -1.22 13.30
N GLY A 177 3.90 -0.18 14.09
CA GLY A 177 4.89 0.89 14.21
C GLY A 177 5.05 1.46 15.61
N TRP A 178 4.30 0.96 16.59
CA TRP A 178 4.34 1.46 17.94
C TRP A 178 4.30 0.32 18.97
N SER A 179 4.93 0.54 20.11
CA SER A 179 4.89 -0.36 21.28
C SER A 179 4.65 0.47 22.54
N PRO A 180 3.71 0.06 23.40
CA PRO A 180 3.50 0.72 24.70
C PRO A 180 4.64 0.47 25.69
N GLY A 181 5.62 -0.37 25.31
CA GLY A 181 6.72 -0.82 26.17
C GLY A 181 6.37 -2.05 27.02
N GLY A 182 7.40 -2.82 27.38
CA GLY A 182 7.24 -4.12 28.05
C GLY A 182 6.57 -5.17 27.16
N ASP A 183 5.97 -6.19 27.79
CA ASP A 183 5.29 -7.31 27.11
C ASP A 183 3.80 -7.03 26.84
N ARG A 184 3.40 -5.77 26.85
CA ARG A 184 2.00 -5.39 26.70
C ARG A 184 1.66 -5.23 25.21
N GLU A 185 0.79 -6.12 24.72
CA GLU A 185 0.31 -6.11 23.33
C GLU A 185 -1.17 -5.67 23.17
N GLN A 186 -1.81 -5.30 24.26
CA GLN A 186 -3.21 -4.84 24.27
C GLN A 186 -3.30 -3.48 25.00
N PHE A 187 -3.97 -2.53 24.38
CA PHE A 187 -4.12 -1.15 24.89
C PHE A 187 -5.38 -0.48 24.34
#